data_ab3aea76a5be19dc492b9782454d859d
#
_entry.id   ab3aea76a5be19dc492b9782454d859d
#
_cell.length_a   1.000
_cell.length_b   1.000
_cell.length_c   1.000
_cell.angle_alpha   90.00
_cell.angle_beta   90.00
_cell.angle_gamma   90.00
#
_symmetry.space_group_name_H-M   'P 1'
#
loop_
_entity.id
_entity.type
_entity.pdbx_description
1 polymer ?
#
loop_
_entity_poly.entity_id
_entity_poly.type
_entity_poly.pdbx_seq_one_letter_code
_entity_poly.pdbx_strand_id
1 'polypeptide(L)'
;IADDASPELFKIRKSIRGMNDRIHAQLTTLMNNSTTRTYLQDAVVTMRDGRYCLPVKAEAKGNVPGMMHDQSSTGSTLFIEPMAVVNLNNELKELFIKEQDEIEKILAALSDKVAMNAAALEQDYEILSELDFIFAKANLAKSYNGVAPEFNTEGHINIRKGRHPLLDAKK
;
A
#
# COMPACT_ATOMS: atom_id res chain seq x y z
N ILE A 1 -1.39 5.01 -3.53
CA ILE A 1 -1.80 6.22 -4.30
C ILE A 1 -0.99 6.25 -5.58
N ALA A 2 -1.66 6.49 -6.72
CA ALA A 2 -1.02 6.56 -8.02
C ALA A 2 -0.10 7.78 -8.15
N ASP A 3 0.91 7.71 -9.03
CA ASP A 3 1.88 8.80 -9.22
C ASP A 3 1.21 10.09 -9.71
N ASP A 4 0.12 9.97 -10.45
CA ASP A 4 -0.65 11.07 -11.05
C ASP A 4 -1.79 11.59 -10.16
N ALA A 5 -1.88 11.14 -8.91
CA ALA A 5 -2.90 11.61 -7.97
C ALA A 5 -2.78 13.12 -7.69
N SER A 6 -1.57 13.68 -7.73
CA SER A 6 -1.36 15.12 -7.82
C SER A 6 -0.10 15.44 -8.65
N PRO A 7 -0.05 16.63 -9.30
CA PRO A 7 1.15 17.07 -10.00
C PRO A 7 2.37 17.18 -9.08
N GLU A 8 2.14 17.51 -7.81
CA GLU A 8 3.22 17.62 -6.81
C GLU A 8 3.75 16.24 -6.41
N LEU A 9 2.90 15.27 -6.16
CA LEU A 9 3.30 13.88 -5.88
C LEU A 9 4.14 13.30 -7.02
N PHE A 10 3.72 13.55 -8.26
CA PHE A 10 4.47 13.11 -9.44
C PHE A 10 5.88 13.70 -9.48
N LYS A 11 6.02 15.02 -9.21
CA LYS A 11 7.34 15.70 -9.17
C LYS A 11 8.23 15.13 -8.07
N ILE A 12 7.68 14.97 -6.86
CA ILE A 12 8.41 14.42 -5.71
C ILE A 12 8.93 13.02 -6.04
N ARG A 13 8.08 12.13 -6.54
CA ARG A 13 8.46 10.76 -6.92
C ARG A 13 9.47 10.71 -8.06
N LYS A 14 9.37 11.62 -9.03
CA LYS A 14 10.39 11.78 -10.07
C LYS A 14 11.72 12.19 -9.47
N SER A 15 11.71 13.11 -8.51
CA SER A 15 12.94 13.57 -7.80
C SER A 15 13.54 12.43 -6.97
N ILE A 16 12.72 11.62 -6.28
CA ILE A 16 13.16 10.42 -5.53
C ILE A 16 13.89 9.45 -6.47
N ARG A 17 13.30 9.13 -7.64
CA ARG A 17 13.94 8.25 -8.63
C ARG A 17 15.29 8.81 -9.08
N GLY A 18 15.33 10.07 -9.47
CA GLY A 18 16.58 10.73 -9.89
C GLY A 18 17.64 10.80 -8.78
N MET A 19 17.22 10.94 -7.51
CA MET A 19 18.13 10.93 -6.37
C MET A 19 18.71 9.52 -6.13
N ASN A 20 17.88 8.49 -6.20
CA ASN A 20 18.34 7.10 -6.13
C ASN A 20 19.38 6.80 -7.21
N ASP A 21 19.12 7.20 -8.46
CA ASP A 21 20.07 6.99 -9.57
C ASP A 21 21.41 7.67 -9.30
N ARG A 22 21.40 8.90 -8.76
CA ARG A 22 22.62 9.65 -8.41
C ARG A 22 23.40 8.96 -7.29
N ILE A 23 22.72 8.49 -6.23
CA ILE A 23 23.36 7.76 -5.13
C ILE A 23 23.99 6.47 -5.65
N HIS A 24 23.26 5.70 -6.44
CA HIS A 24 23.77 4.47 -7.04
C HIS A 24 24.99 4.72 -7.93
N ALA A 25 24.99 5.76 -8.75
CA ALA A 25 26.14 6.13 -9.58
C ALA A 25 27.38 6.47 -8.74
N GLN A 26 27.20 7.26 -7.66
CA GLN A 26 28.29 7.59 -6.74
C GLN A 26 28.87 6.36 -6.04
N LEU A 27 28.00 5.51 -5.51
CA LEU A 27 28.43 4.27 -4.83
C LEU A 27 29.09 3.30 -5.79
N THR A 28 28.60 3.17 -7.02
CA THR A 28 29.22 2.36 -8.07
C THR A 28 30.62 2.87 -8.39
N THR A 29 30.81 4.18 -8.47
CA THR A 29 32.13 4.79 -8.67
C THR A 29 33.09 4.42 -7.54
N LEU A 30 32.63 4.49 -6.28
CA LEU A 30 33.42 4.10 -5.11
C LEU A 30 33.77 2.60 -5.12
N MET A 31 32.83 1.73 -5.44
CA MET A 31 33.03 0.27 -5.51
C MET A 31 33.99 -0.13 -6.63
N ASN A 32 34.02 0.60 -7.74
CA ASN A 32 34.92 0.35 -8.86
C ASN A 32 36.34 0.90 -8.66
N ASN A 33 36.54 1.75 -7.64
CA ASN A 33 37.87 2.22 -7.29
C ASN A 33 38.68 1.04 -6.71
N SER A 34 39.85 0.76 -7.30
CA SER A 34 40.68 -0.39 -6.95
C SER A 34 41.10 -0.43 -5.48
N THR A 35 41.39 0.73 -4.89
CA THR A 35 41.74 0.86 -3.47
C THR A 35 40.56 0.61 -2.57
N THR A 36 39.46 1.32 -2.81
CA THR A 36 38.22 1.17 -2.00
C THR A 36 37.71 -0.25 -2.04
N ARG A 37 37.77 -0.91 -3.20
CA ARG A 37 37.29 -2.30 -3.38
C ARG A 37 37.98 -3.28 -2.44
N THR A 38 39.25 -3.08 -2.08
CA THR A 38 39.97 -3.98 -1.16
C THR A 38 39.44 -3.90 0.27
N TYR A 39 38.82 -2.78 0.63
CA TYR A 39 38.25 -2.52 1.96
C TYR A 39 36.80 -3.04 2.10
N LEU A 40 36.14 -3.31 0.98
CA LEU A 40 34.75 -3.80 1.00
C LEU A 40 34.74 -5.29 1.32
N GLN A 41 33.76 -5.71 2.12
CA GLN A 41 33.42 -7.11 2.33
C GLN A 41 32.84 -7.72 1.05
N ASP A 42 31.87 -6.99 0.44
CA ASP A 42 31.24 -7.31 -0.82
C ASP A 42 31.06 -6.01 -1.64
N ALA A 43 31.16 -6.12 -2.96
CA ALA A 43 30.94 -5.00 -3.87
C ALA A 43 29.44 -4.84 -4.19
N VAL A 44 28.62 -4.55 -3.17
CA VAL A 44 27.17 -4.44 -3.26
C VAL A 44 26.70 -3.21 -2.49
N VAL A 45 25.71 -2.50 -3.04
CA VAL A 45 25.02 -1.42 -2.33
C VAL A 45 23.98 -2.05 -1.41
N THR A 46 23.96 -1.63 -0.15
CA THR A 46 22.99 -2.08 0.85
C THR A 46 22.22 -0.89 1.42
N MET A 47 21.09 -1.15 2.05
CA MET A 47 20.32 -0.13 2.77
C MET A 47 20.27 -0.49 4.25
N ARG A 48 20.56 0.49 5.12
CA ARG A 48 20.43 0.40 6.58
C ARG A 48 19.76 1.67 7.09
N ASP A 49 18.70 1.52 7.87
CA ASP A 49 17.91 2.64 8.42
C ASP A 49 17.49 3.67 7.35
N GLY A 50 17.12 3.18 6.16
CA GLY A 50 16.71 4.03 5.04
C GLY A 50 17.85 4.79 4.37
N ARG A 51 19.12 4.41 4.63
CA ARG A 51 20.33 5.01 4.04
C ARG A 51 21.10 4.01 3.20
N TYR A 52 21.60 4.48 2.08
CA TYR A 52 22.46 3.67 1.23
C TYR A 52 23.87 3.59 1.81
N CYS A 53 24.34 2.36 2.03
CA CYS A 53 25.60 2.03 2.67
C CYS A 53 26.39 1.03 1.84
N LEU A 54 27.71 0.94 2.10
CA LEU A 54 28.58 -0.10 1.59
C LEU A 54 29.00 -1.04 2.76
N PRO A 55 29.05 -2.36 2.52
CA PRO A 55 29.57 -3.31 3.49
C PRO A 55 31.10 -3.26 3.50
N VAL A 56 31.68 -2.77 4.58
CA VAL A 56 33.13 -2.59 4.77
C VAL A 56 33.64 -3.61 5.78
N LYS A 57 34.82 -4.19 5.54
CA LYS A 57 35.52 -5.05 6.50
C LYS A 57 35.79 -4.28 7.79
N ALA A 58 35.56 -4.90 8.95
CA ALA A 58 35.73 -4.23 10.25
C ALA A 58 37.15 -3.67 10.44
N GLU A 59 38.17 -4.41 9.99
CA GLU A 59 39.55 -4.01 10.01
C GLU A 59 39.89 -2.80 9.13
N ALA A 60 39.06 -2.55 8.11
CA ALA A 60 39.24 -1.44 7.17
C ALA A 60 38.38 -0.21 7.48
N LYS A 61 37.74 -0.13 8.65
CA LYS A 61 36.87 0.99 9.06
C LYS A 61 37.47 2.37 8.83
N GLY A 62 38.76 2.53 9.15
CA GLY A 62 39.47 3.82 9.02
C GLY A 62 39.79 4.22 7.58
N ASN A 63 39.65 3.31 6.61
CA ASN A 63 40.03 3.53 5.22
C ASN A 63 38.86 4.01 4.34
N VAL A 64 37.62 3.86 4.84
CA VAL A 64 36.41 4.33 4.14
C VAL A 64 35.78 5.44 4.97
N PRO A 65 36.01 6.73 4.66
CA PRO A 65 35.42 7.84 5.40
C PRO A 65 33.91 7.82 5.26
N GLY A 66 33.19 7.79 6.40
CA GLY A 66 31.74 7.75 6.39
C GLY A 66 31.15 7.53 7.78
N MET A 67 29.83 7.39 7.84
CA MET A 67 29.07 7.11 9.05
C MET A 67 28.68 5.64 9.09
N MET A 68 28.95 4.98 10.22
CA MET A 68 28.52 3.59 10.46
C MET A 68 27.07 3.60 10.93
N HIS A 69 26.21 2.87 10.24
CA HIS A 69 24.79 2.74 10.59
C HIS A 69 24.48 1.38 11.21
N ASP A 70 25.21 0.35 10.84
CA ASP A 70 24.92 -1.02 11.31
C ASP A 70 26.19 -1.88 11.28
N GLN A 71 26.11 -3.05 11.92
CA GLN A 71 27.17 -4.04 11.98
C GLN A 71 26.58 -5.44 11.84
N SER A 72 27.29 -6.36 11.17
CA SER A 72 26.89 -7.77 11.09
C SER A 72 26.90 -8.42 12.48
N SER A 73 26.11 -9.47 12.66
CA SER A 73 26.02 -10.21 13.93
C SER A 73 27.36 -10.76 14.41
N THR A 74 28.28 -11.07 13.49
CA THR A 74 29.65 -11.51 13.81
C THR A 74 30.61 -10.36 14.06
N GLY A 75 30.21 -9.12 13.80
CA GLY A 75 31.10 -7.96 13.91
C GLY A 75 32.12 -7.80 12.80
N SER A 76 32.18 -8.72 11.85
CA SER A 76 33.18 -8.70 10.78
C SER A 76 32.91 -7.70 9.65
N THR A 77 31.66 -7.24 9.51
CA THR A 77 31.24 -6.32 8.47
C THR A 77 30.54 -5.09 9.10
N LEU A 78 30.96 -3.91 8.68
CA LEU A 78 30.36 -2.64 9.06
C LEU A 78 29.59 -2.06 7.86
N PHE A 79 28.39 -1.58 8.08
CA PHE A 79 27.62 -0.91 7.04
C PHE A 79 27.86 0.58 7.16
N ILE A 80 28.70 1.11 6.26
CA ILE A 80 29.16 2.49 6.27
C ILE A 80 28.47 3.25 5.15
N GLU A 81 27.85 4.39 5.50
CA GLU A 81 27.41 5.42 4.57
C GLU A 81 28.64 6.30 4.20
N PRO A 82 29.16 6.21 2.98
CA PRO A 82 30.34 7.00 2.61
C PRO A 82 30.01 8.51 2.64
N MET A 83 30.98 9.33 3.06
CA MET A 83 30.82 10.79 3.11
C MET A 83 30.36 11.38 1.76
N ALA A 84 30.75 10.77 0.65
CA ALA A 84 30.36 11.19 -0.70
C ALA A 84 28.85 11.15 -0.96
N VAL A 85 28.08 10.33 -0.21
CA VAL A 85 26.64 10.18 -0.40
C VAL A 85 25.79 10.67 0.78
N VAL A 86 26.40 11.13 1.87
CA VAL A 86 25.66 11.59 3.07
C VAL A 86 24.64 12.69 2.72
N ASN A 87 25.05 13.70 1.96
CA ASN A 87 24.14 14.77 1.56
C ASN A 87 23.02 14.28 0.66
N LEU A 88 23.33 13.39 -0.29
CA LEU A 88 22.32 12.80 -1.17
C LEU A 88 21.31 11.94 -0.39
N ASN A 89 21.76 11.15 0.58
CA ASN A 89 20.89 10.40 1.46
C ASN A 89 20.01 11.31 2.34
N ASN A 90 20.55 12.46 2.79
CA ASN A 90 19.76 13.45 3.52
C ASN A 90 18.68 14.06 2.64
N GLU A 91 19.03 14.50 1.43
CA GLU A 91 18.08 15.03 0.45
C GLU A 91 17.00 13.99 0.09
N LEU A 92 17.39 12.71 -0.07
CA LEU A 92 16.45 11.61 -0.32
C LEU A 92 15.47 11.44 0.84
N LYS A 93 15.95 11.50 2.08
CA LYS A 93 15.08 11.41 3.27
C LYS A 93 14.10 12.58 3.35
N GLU A 94 14.53 13.80 3.01
CA GLU A 94 13.63 14.96 2.93
C GLU A 94 12.56 14.78 1.85
N LEU A 95 12.92 14.18 0.71
CA LEU A 95 11.95 13.87 -0.34
C LEU A 95 10.90 12.83 0.11
N PHE A 96 11.29 11.83 0.87
CA PHE A 96 10.33 10.86 1.43
C PHE A 96 9.38 11.52 2.44
N ILE A 97 9.86 12.45 3.26
CA ILE A 97 8.99 13.23 4.16
C ILE A 97 7.97 14.04 3.35
N LYS A 98 8.44 14.75 2.30
CA LYS A 98 7.55 15.52 1.41
C LYS A 98 6.54 14.63 0.68
N GLU A 99 6.93 13.41 0.30
CA GLU A 99 6.03 12.44 -0.30
C GLU A 99 4.92 12.06 0.66
N GLN A 100 5.28 11.75 1.92
CA GLN A 100 4.31 11.38 2.95
C GLN A 100 3.35 12.54 3.25
N ASP A 101 3.85 13.75 3.41
CA ASP A 101 3.04 14.95 3.63
C ASP A 101 2.03 15.18 2.49
N GLU A 102 2.47 14.99 1.24
CA GLU A 102 1.59 15.16 0.07
C GLU A 102 0.54 14.05 -0.01
N ILE A 103 0.90 12.80 0.33
CA ILE A 103 -0.03 11.68 0.44
C ILE A 103 -1.10 11.99 1.49
N GLU A 104 -0.72 12.49 2.66
CA GLU A 104 -1.65 12.85 3.72
C GLU A 104 -2.63 13.95 3.29
N LYS A 105 -2.16 14.98 2.58
CA LYS A 105 -3.04 16.02 2.01
C LYS A 105 -4.05 15.46 1.03
N ILE A 106 -3.62 14.56 0.13
CA ILE A 106 -4.52 13.92 -0.84
C ILE A 106 -5.59 13.11 -0.12
N LEU A 107 -5.18 12.30 0.87
CA LEU A 107 -6.10 11.46 1.64
C LEU A 107 -7.07 12.31 2.48
N ALA A 108 -6.60 13.38 3.11
CA ALA A 108 -7.45 14.31 3.84
C ALA A 108 -8.52 14.93 2.92
N ALA A 109 -8.13 15.43 1.76
CA ALA A 109 -9.05 16.01 0.79
C ALA A 109 -10.11 15.00 0.27
N LEU A 110 -9.72 13.71 0.11
CA LEU A 110 -10.67 12.65 -0.24
C LEU A 110 -11.62 12.33 0.92
N SER A 111 -11.09 12.25 2.14
CA SER A 111 -11.89 12.02 3.35
C SER A 111 -12.93 13.13 3.58
N ASP A 112 -12.55 14.38 3.36
CA ASP A 112 -13.47 15.52 3.45
C ASP A 112 -14.60 15.40 2.42
N LYS A 113 -14.31 14.99 1.20
CA LYS A 113 -15.34 14.75 0.17
C LYS A 113 -16.32 13.64 0.57
N VAL A 114 -15.83 12.56 1.16
CA VAL A 114 -16.67 11.49 1.69
C VAL A 114 -17.53 12.01 2.84
N ALA A 115 -16.93 12.74 3.79
CA ALA A 115 -17.65 13.31 4.94
C ALA A 115 -18.78 14.25 4.53
N MET A 116 -18.56 15.09 3.50
CA MET A 116 -19.60 15.98 2.96
C MET A 116 -20.81 15.23 2.37
N ASN A 117 -20.64 13.97 1.98
CA ASN A 117 -21.69 13.14 1.37
C ASN A 117 -22.12 11.98 2.28
N ALA A 118 -21.71 11.96 3.55
CA ALA A 118 -21.93 10.83 4.46
C ALA A 118 -23.40 10.44 4.58
N ALA A 119 -24.29 11.42 4.77
CA ALA A 119 -25.73 11.15 4.89
C ALA A 119 -26.33 10.52 3.63
N ALA A 120 -25.91 10.95 2.44
CA ALA A 120 -26.34 10.34 1.18
C ALA A 120 -25.82 8.91 1.03
N LEU A 121 -24.58 8.67 1.42
CA LEU A 121 -23.96 7.32 1.38
C LEU A 121 -24.65 6.36 2.36
N GLU A 122 -25.03 6.82 3.56
CA GLU A 122 -25.79 6.02 4.52
C GLU A 122 -27.18 5.67 3.96
N GLN A 123 -27.87 6.64 3.38
CA GLN A 123 -29.16 6.41 2.75
C GLN A 123 -29.07 5.44 1.57
N ASP A 124 -28.07 5.59 0.71
CA ASP A 124 -27.83 4.68 -0.41
C ASP A 124 -27.56 3.26 0.07
N TYR A 125 -26.80 3.08 1.17
CA TYR A 125 -26.55 1.78 1.76
C TYR A 125 -27.83 1.09 2.26
N GLU A 126 -28.73 1.84 2.94
CA GLU A 126 -30.03 1.34 3.40
C GLU A 126 -30.90 0.92 2.21
N ILE A 127 -30.99 1.78 1.20
CA ILE A 127 -31.78 1.50 -0.02
C ILE A 127 -31.25 0.27 -0.75
N LEU A 128 -29.94 0.14 -0.92
CA LEU A 128 -29.31 -1.01 -1.57
C LEU A 128 -29.56 -2.30 -0.80
N SER A 129 -29.53 -2.26 0.53
CA SER A 129 -29.82 -3.40 1.40
C SER A 129 -31.27 -3.85 1.26
N GLU A 130 -32.21 -2.92 1.20
CA GLU A 130 -33.61 -3.21 0.97
C GLU A 130 -33.88 -3.79 -0.43
N LEU A 131 -33.27 -3.21 -1.46
CA LEU A 131 -33.35 -3.72 -2.84
C LEU A 131 -32.80 -5.12 -2.97
N ASP A 132 -31.64 -5.41 -2.37
CA ASP A 132 -31.07 -6.76 -2.37
C ASP A 132 -32.01 -7.78 -1.77
N PHE A 133 -32.65 -7.44 -0.64
CA PHE A 133 -33.64 -8.31 0.00
C PHE A 133 -34.90 -8.50 -0.86
N ILE A 134 -35.37 -7.45 -1.54
CA ILE A 134 -36.50 -7.54 -2.47
C ILE A 134 -36.16 -8.47 -3.64
N PHE A 135 -34.98 -8.29 -4.24
CA PHE A 135 -34.54 -9.16 -5.34
C PHE A 135 -34.29 -10.60 -4.91
N ALA A 136 -33.76 -10.82 -3.72
CA ALA A 136 -33.60 -12.17 -3.16
C ALA A 136 -34.95 -12.88 -3.03
N LYS A 137 -35.96 -12.21 -2.47
CA LYS A 137 -37.35 -12.74 -2.39
C LYS A 137 -37.93 -13.01 -3.77
N ALA A 138 -37.76 -12.09 -4.71
CA ALA A 138 -38.29 -12.24 -6.07
C ALA A 138 -37.62 -13.41 -6.80
N ASN A 139 -36.30 -13.57 -6.68
CA ASN A 139 -35.56 -14.70 -7.25
C ASN A 139 -35.99 -16.04 -6.62
N LEU A 140 -36.17 -16.06 -5.31
CA LEU A 140 -36.68 -17.23 -4.62
C LEU A 140 -38.08 -17.62 -5.12
N ALA A 141 -39.00 -16.64 -5.17
CA ALA A 141 -40.36 -16.87 -5.68
C ALA A 141 -40.34 -17.40 -7.13
N LYS A 142 -39.49 -16.84 -7.97
CA LYS A 142 -39.30 -17.25 -9.36
C LYS A 142 -38.76 -18.67 -9.49
N SER A 143 -37.90 -19.12 -8.58
CA SER A 143 -37.28 -20.44 -8.64
C SER A 143 -38.29 -21.62 -8.45
N TYR A 144 -39.41 -21.38 -7.75
CA TYR A 144 -40.46 -22.38 -7.52
C TYR A 144 -41.88 -21.93 -7.93
N ASN A 145 -41.98 -20.85 -8.77
CA ASN A 145 -43.26 -20.24 -9.17
C ASN A 145 -44.16 -19.88 -7.98
N GLY A 146 -43.52 -19.28 -6.95
CA GLY A 146 -44.21 -18.80 -5.76
C GLY A 146 -45.02 -17.54 -6.06
N VAL A 147 -46.05 -17.31 -5.25
CA VAL A 147 -46.87 -16.09 -5.25
C VAL A 147 -46.76 -15.39 -3.89
N ALA A 148 -46.96 -14.07 -3.86
CA ALA A 148 -46.98 -13.36 -2.60
C ALA A 148 -48.13 -13.82 -1.72
N PRO A 149 -47.90 -14.16 -0.44
CA PRO A 149 -48.96 -14.51 0.48
C PRO A 149 -49.76 -13.29 0.93
N GLU A 150 -51.03 -13.43 1.11
CA GLU A 150 -51.89 -12.45 1.80
C GLU A 150 -51.89 -12.78 3.29
N PHE A 151 -51.50 -11.85 4.12
CA PHE A 151 -51.48 -12.04 5.58
C PHE A 151 -52.78 -11.47 6.18
N ASN A 152 -53.32 -12.17 7.21
CA ASN A 152 -54.47 -11.79 7.98
C ASN A 152 -54.20 -11.92 9.48
N THR A 153 -54.97 -11.19 10.28
CA THR A 153 -54.95 -11.22 11.75
C THR A 153 -56.04 -12.11 12.35
N GLU A 154 -56.88 -12.76 11.51
CA GLU A 154 -58.05 -13.52 11.92
C GLU A 154 -57.73 -15.01 12.15
N GLY A 155 -56.49 -15.41 11.97
CA GLY A 155 -56.06 -16.79 12.13
C GLY A 155 -56.51 -17.73 11.01
N HIS A 156 -56.94 -17.23 9.88
CA HIS A 156 -57.34 -18.04 8.73
C HIS A 156 -56.12 -18.48 7.91
N ILE A 157 -56.04 -19.78 7.67
CA ILE A 157 -55.02 -20.39 6.79
C ILE A 157 -55.72 -20.95 5.56
N ASN A 158 -55.42 -20.41 4.37
CA ASN A 158 -55.97 -20.90 3.10
C ASN A 158 -54.83 -21.11 2.09
N ILE A 159 -54.43 -22.36 1.89
CA ILE A 159 -53.36 -22.75 0.98
C ILE A 159 -53.96 -23.39 -0.27
N ARG A 160 -53.82 -22.73 -1.44
CA ARG A 160 -54.26 -23.26 -2.73
C ARG A 160 -53.07 -23.79 -3.51
N LYS A 161 -53.12 -25.05 -3.95
CA LYS A 161 -52.05 -25.70 -4.75
C LYS A 161 -50.68 -25.58 -4.09
N GLY A 162 -50.62 -25.78 -2.75
CA GLY A 162 -49.39 -25.69 -1.98
C GLY A 162 -48.33 -26.68 -2.50
N ARG A 163 -47.11 -26.20 -2.63
CA ARG A 163 -45.94 -26.97 -2.99
C ARG A 163 -44.85 -26.77 -1.95
N HIS A 164 -44.12 -27.80 -1.65
CA HIS A 164 -42.95 -27.67 -0.79
C HIS A 164 -41.78 -27.06 -1.60
N PRO A 165 -41.14 -25.96 -1.16
CA PRO A 165 -40.14 -25.28 -1.96
C PRO A 165 -38.87 -26.08 -2.24
N LEU A 166 -38.60 -27.12 -1.42
CA LEU A 166 -37.43 -28.00 -1.62
C LEU A 166 -37.76 -29.27 -2.47
N LEU A 167 -38.98 -29.43 -2.92
CA LEU A 167 -39.32 -30.50 -3.83
C LEU A 167 -39.15 -30.04 -5.28
N ASP A 168 -38.41 -30.83 -6.06
CA ASP A 168 -38.20 -30.57 -7.46
C ASP A 168 -39.53 -30.57 -8.23
N ALA A 169 -39.81 -29.48 -8.94
CA ALA A 169 -41.03 -29.34 -9.75
C ALA A 169 -41.03 -30.26 -10.99
N LYS A 170 -39.98 -31.02 -11.24
CA LYS A 170 -39.81 -31.93 -12.38
C LYS A 170 -40.07 -33.42 -12.00
N LYS A 171 -40.48 -33.68 -10.78
CA LYS A 171 -40.94 -35.00 -10.35
C LYS A 171 -42.46 -34.94 -10.07
#